data_46bccf13c6e31508efa2d653d1818b30
#
_entry.id   46bccf13c6e31508efa2d653d1818b30
#
_cell.length_a   1.000
_cell.length_b   1.000
_cell.length_c   1.000
_cell.angle_alpha   90.00
_cell.angle_beta   90.00
_cell.angle_gamma   90.00
#
_symmetry.space_group_name_H-M   'P 1'
#
loop_
_entity.id
_entity.type
_entity.pdbx_description
1 polymer ?
#
loop_
_entity_poly.entity_id
_entity_poly.type
_entity_poly.pdbx_seq_one_letter_code
_entity_poly.pdbx_strand_id
1 'polypeptide(L)'
;MNNNLSADVVVIGAGVSGSLLATRLAKAGKSVLLLESGPKVSRDALVERFRASAFKSDFMSPYPFSEMAPQPRYTPEPNGYLQQTGPHAFNAQYIRMFGGTSWHWAAQLWRYVPNDFRQHSQYGIGKDWPIAYDDLEDYYYQAEVIAGVGGAPDNGSPRAKPFPMDAVPASWLQQRVTDRLAPDFTVLDDCTGRNSRSFDGRPACCGNNNCMPVCPIDAQYHGGLAAAQAEASGVNIITEAVAYKLEHDIQGNIVAVWYYDWNKVSHRVTGKTFVLSANAIETPKLLLMSVSDKFPQGIANARDNVGRNLCDHPAIGVTFDVDEPIWPGRGPVSPCSIGQFRDGEFRKEHAPFRIDISNASQVASVTKELLQQGYFGKKLEEQIQFRAARRLSIKNAMEQLPDPNNRVTLSSKKDPLGLPTPELYWSVGEYEQRGAKVTRDNYDAIAAKLGATNIKHSKEGEFSNRQHITGTLSMGLDPASSVTDAFGRAHDHENLFMVGTGVMPTVGTCNVTLTAMALALRTADKILEETQHA
;
A
#
# COMPACT_ATOMS: atom_id res chain seq x y z
N MET A 1 -22.05 5.30 32.18
CA MET A 1 -22.92 4.20 31.72
C MET A 1 -22.06 3.29 30.87
N ASN A 2 -21.76 2.07 31.33
CA ASN A 2 -21.05 1.07 30.53
C ASN A 2 -22.02 0.59 29.43
N ASN A 3 -22.05 1.26 28.29
CA ASN A 3 -22.68 0.68 27.11
C ASN A 3 -21.75 -0.45 26.65
N ASN A 4 -22.10 -1.69 26.97
CA ASN A 4 -21.46 -2.89 26.42
C ASN A 4 -21.71 -2.91 24.90
N LEU A 5 -20.79 -2.33 24.14
CA LEU A 5 -20.83 -2.39 22.68
C LEU A 5 -20.65 -3.84 22.24
N SER A 6 -21.54 -4.31 21.38
CA SER A 6 -21.51 -5.66 20.83
C SER A 6 -21.95 -5.66 19.37
N ALA A 7 -21.36 -6.53 18.54
CA ALA A 7 -21.74 -6.74 17.16
C ALA A 7 -21.53 -8.20 16.74
N ASP A 8 -22.14 -8.64 15.63
CA ASP A 8 -21.82 -9.95 15.05
C ASP A 8 -20.36 -9.98 14.60
N VAL A 9 -19.89 -8.89 13.98
CA VAL A 9 -18.52 -8.75 13.51
C VAL A 9 -17.88 -7.47 14.01
N VAL A 10 -16.70 -7.57 14.62
CA VAL A 10 -15.88 -6.43 15.05
C VAL A 10 -14.67 -6.32 14.12
N VAL A 11 -14.52 -5.17 13.45
CA VAL A 11 -13.42 -4.90 12.50
C VAL A 11 -12.48 -3.85 13.11
N ILE A 12 -11.17 -4.05 13.02
CA ILE A 12 -10.15 -3.12 13.50
C ILE A 12 -9.40 -2.53 12.30
N GLY A 13 -9.62 -1.23 12.05
CA GLY A 13 -9.02 -0.46 10.96
C GLY A 13 -10.00 -0.12 9.83
N ALA A 14 -10.28 1.19 9.64
CA ALA A 14 -11.17 1.73 8.61
C ALA A 14 -10.42 2.05 7.29
N GLY A 15 -9.33 1.35 7.00
CA GLY A 15 -8.68 1.38 5.68
C GLY A 15 -9.54 0.71 4.60
N VAL A 16 -9.08 0.76 3.34
CA VAL A 16 -9.87 0.25 2.20
C VAL A 16 -10.31 -1.20 2.38
N SER A 17 -9.44 -2.11 2.85
CA SER A 17 -9.76 -3.54 3.01
C SER A 17 -10.81 -3.79 4.10
N GLY A 18 -10.61 -3.19 5.29
CA GLY A 18 -11.56 -3.32 6.40
C GLY A 18 -12.93 -2.73 6.07
N SER A 19 -12.95 -1.58 5.41
CA SER A 19 -14.19 -0.91 5.00
C SER A 19 -14.96 -1.69 3.93
N LEU A 20 -14.28 -2.29 2.95
CA LEU A 20 -14.93 -3.12 1.92
C LEU A 20 -15.53 -4.39 2.52
N LEU A 21 -14.78 -5.09 3.36
CA LEU A 21 -15.28 -6.26 4.09
C LEU A 21 -16.49 -5.88 4.95
N ALA A 22 -16.37 -4.83 5.76
CA ALA A 22 -17.45 -4.35 6.63
C ALA A 22 -18.72 -3.99 5.84
N THR A 23 -18.57 -3.29 4.70
CA THR A 23 -19.67 -2.96 3.78
C THR A 23 -20.39 -4.22 3.29
N ARG A 24 -19.63 -5.24 2.89
CA ARG A 24 -20.20 -6.48 2.34
C ARG A 24 -20.98 -7.25 3.40
N LEU A 25 -20.44 -7.34 4.62
CA LEU A 25 -21.09 -7.98 5.75
C LEU A 25 -22.37 -7.23 6.19
N ALA A 26 -22.32 -5.91 6.29
CA ALA A 26 -23.48 -5.10 6.66
C ALA A 26 -24.60 -5.19 5.63
N LYS A 27 -24.28 -5.15 4.32
CA LYS A 27 -25.26 -5.36 3.24
C LYS A 27 -25.91 -6.75 3.26
N ALA A 28 -25.24 -7.74 3.84
CA ALA A 28 -25.77 -9.08 4.07
C ALA A 28 -26.54 -9.22 5.41
N GLY A 29 -26.79 -8.12 6.11
CA GLY A 29 -27.61 -8.06 7.33
C GLY A 29 -26.86 -8.36 8.63
N LYS A 30 -25.51 -8.46 8.62
CA LYS A 30 -24.73 -8.59 9.85
C LYS A 30 -24.61 -7.23 10.56
N SER A 31 -24.69 -7.24 11.89
CA SER A 31 -24.31 -6.07 12.69
C SER A 31 -22.79 -5.98 12.70
N VAL A 32 -22.24 -4.85 12.24
CA VAL A 32 -20.79 -4.62 12.12
C VAL A 32 -20.39 -3.38 12.91
N LEU A 33 -19.39 -3.53 13.79
CA LEU A 33 -18.74 -2.44 14.49
C LEU A 33 -17.29 -2.35 14.01
N LEU A 34 -16.87 -1.13 13.60
CA LEU A 34 -15.53 -0.90 13.09
C LEU A 34 -14.81 0.13 13.97
N LEU A 35 -13.61 -0.21 14.46
CA LEU A 35 -12.75 0.67 15.26
C LEU A 35 -11.67 1.29 14.37
N GLU A 36 -11.53 2.62 14.40
CA GLU A 36 -10.47 3.37 13.72
C GLU A 36 -9.69 4.21 14.74
N SER A 37 -8.38 4.08 14.71
CA SER A 37 -7.51 4.75 15.69
C SER A 37 -7.39 6.26 15.51
N GLY A 38 -7.55 6.75 14.29
CA GLY A 38 -7.44 8.17 13.95
C GLY A 38 -8.78 8.88 13.79
N PRO A 39 -8.76 10.17 13.46
CA PRO A 39 -9.95 10.99 13.34
C PRO A 39 -10.63 10.84 11.98
N LYS A 40 -11.88 11.27 11.88
CA LYS A 40 -12.58 11.48 10.62
C LYS A 40 -12.39 12.92 10.15
N VAL A 41 -11.76 13.08 8.98
CA VAL A 41 -11.51 14.40 8.38
C VAL A 41 -12.04 14.41 6.96
N SER A 42 -12.72 15.46 6.56
CA SER A 42 -13.24 15.60 5.20
C SER A 42 -12.14 15.86 4.18
N ARG A 43 -12.34 15.45 2.92
CA ARG A 43 -11.44 15.74 1.81
C ARG A 43 -11.15 17.23 1.69
N ASP A 44 -12.18 18.07 1.81
CA ASP A 44 -12.03 19.52 1.66
C ASP A 44 -11.10 20.10 2.73
N ALA A 45 -11.23 19.64 3.98
CA ALA A 45 -10.30 20.04 5.05
C ALA A 45 -8.86 19.56 4.76
N LEU A 46 -8.65 18.37 4.17
CA LEU A 46 -7.33 17.91 3.77
C LEU A 46 -6.74 18.77 2.63
N VAL A 47 -7.56 19.14 1.65
CA VAL A 47 -7.15 20.06 0.56
C VAL A 47 -6.75 21.42 1.10
N GLU A 48 -7.53 22.00 2.02
CA GLU A 48 -7.20 23.29 2.64
C GLU A 48 -5.92 23.21 3.47
N ARG A 49 -5.73 22.15 4.24
CA ARG A 49 -4.47 21.92 4.97
C ARG A 49 -3.28 21.83 4.03
N PHE A 50 -3.41 21.13 2.89
CA PHE A 50 -2.35 21.07 1.89
C PHE A 50 -2.08 22.44 1.26
N ARG A 51 -3.11 23.22 0.95
CA ARG A 51 -2.97 24.59 0.43
C ARG A 51 -2.24 25.51 1.43
N ALA A 52 -2.54 25.37 2.71
CA ALA A 52 -1.92 26.14 3.77
C ALA A 52 -0.49 25.66 4.15
N SER A 53 -0.10 24.44 3.77
CA SER A 53 1.21 23.89 4.12
C SER A 53 2.35 24.68 3.46
N ALA A 54 3.37 25.01 4.26
CA ALA A 54 4.62 25.59 3.78
C ALA A 54 5.49 24.57 3.01
N PHE A 55 5.33 23.27 3.30
CA PHE A 55 6.13 22.18 2.74
C PHE A 55 5.32 21.35 1.75
N LYS A 56 5.21 21.80 0.52
CA LYS A 56 4.47 21.10 -0.55
C LYS A 56 5.06 19.74 -0.92
N SER A 57 6.30 19.47 -0.59
CA SER A 57 6.98 18.19 -0.79
C SER A 57 6.69 17.16 0.32
N ASP A 58 6.08 17.58 1.42
CA ASP A 58 5.69 16.68 2.51
C ASP A 58 4.31 16.05 2.22
N PHE A 59 4.31 14.79 1.81
CA PHE A 59 3.08 14.02 1.56
C PHE A 59 2.19 13.84 2.80
N MET A 60 2.73 14.02 3.99
CA MET A 60 1.97 13.91 5.23
C MET A 60 1.35 15.24 5.68
N SER A 61 1.72 16.36 5.03
CA SER A 61 1.31 17.71 5.44
C SER A 61 -0.21 17.94 5.54
N PRO A 62 -1.08 17.35 4.68
CA PRO A 62 -2.53 17.53 4.81
C PRO A 62 -3.14 16.68 5.92
N TYR A 63 -2.44 15.62 6.38
CA TYR A 63 -3.01 14.62 7.26
C TYR A 63 -2.85 14.99 8.73
N PRO A 64 -3.90 14.78 9.56
CA PRO A 64 -3.80 15.07 10.98
C PRO A 64 -2.75 14.17 11.63
N PHE A 65 -2.01 14.75 12.55
CA PHE A 65 -1.15 14.02 13.46
C PHE A 65 -1.75 14.09 14.86
N SER A 66 -1.79 12.96 15.54
CA SER A 66 -2.17 12.88 16.95
C SER A 66 -1.14 12.05 17.71
N GLU A 67 -0.74 12.52 18.88
CA GLU A 67 0.10 11.75 19.78
C GLU A 67 -0.62 10.51 20.32
N MET A 68 -1.95 10.53 20.38
CA MET A 68 -2.76 9.40 20.85
C MET A 68 -2.86 8.28 19.80
N ALA A 69 -2.74 8.62 18.52
CA ALA A 69 -2.67 7.66 17.41
C ALA A 69 -1.43 7.95 16.56
N PRO A 70 -0.21 7.75 17.11
CA PRO A 70 1.02 8.12 16.41
C PRO A 70 1.19 7.29 15.15
N GLN A 71 1.71 7.93 14.11
CA GLN A 71 2.03 7.34 12.81
C GLN A 71 3.44 7.75 12.39
N PRO A 72 4.12 6.98 11.51
CA PRO A 72 5.46 7.35 11.06
C PRO A 72 5.47 8.69 10.35
N ARG A 73 6.44 9.54 10.66
CA ARG A 73 6.67 10.83 10.01
C ARG A 73 8.16 11.05 9.83
N TYR A 74 8.56 11.50 8.65
CA TYR A 74 9.96 11.64 8.26
C TYR A 74 10.33 13.08 7.89
N THR A 75 9.36 13.97 7.71
CA THR A 75 9.58 15.38 7.38
C THR A 75 8.86 16.29 8.37
N PRO A 76 9.46 17.41 8.80
CA PRO A 76 10.86 17.81 8.49
C PRO A 76 11.90 16.86 9.10
N GLU A 77 11.60 16.19 10.23
CA GLU A 77 12.45 15.22 10.93
C GLU A 77 11.67 13.96 11.30
N PRO A 78 12.32 12.78 11.37
CA PRO A 78 11.70 11.55 11.85
C PRO A 78 11.14 11.70 13.27
N ASN A 79 9.87 11.33 13.48
CA ASN A 79 9.25 11.38 14.81
C ASN A 79 9.65 10.21 15.73
N GLY A 80 10.42 9.25 15.22
CA GLY A 80 10.90 8.10 15.97
C GLY A 80 9.79 7.14 16.44
N TYR A 81 8.64 7.14 15.80
CA TYR A 81 7.58 6.18 16.09
C TYR A 81 7.99 4.75 15.68
N LEU A 82 8.57 4.59 14.49
CA LEU A 82 9.18 3.33 14.08
C LEU A 82 10.64 3.27 14.54
N GLN A 83 11.01 2.22 15.28
CA GLN A 83 12.39 1.90 15.55
C GLN A 83 12.92 1.02 14.43
N GLN A 84 14.15 1.23 13.97
CA GLN A 84 14.75 0.49 12.87
C GLN A 84 16.08 -0.10 13.29
N THR A 85 16.25 -1.41 13.10
CA THR A 85 17.45 -2.17 13.50
C THR A 85 18.12 -2.88 12.34
N GLY A 86 17.47 -2.95 11.16
CA GLY A 86 18.00 -3.58 9.95
C GLY A 86 19.06 -2.74 9.24
N PRO A 87 19.83 -3.35 8.32
CA PRO A 87 20.88 -2.68 7.55
C PRO A 87 20.36 -1.67 6.54
N HIS A 88 19.10 -1.78 6.13
CA HIS A 88 18.47 -0.89 5.17
C HIS A 88 17.33 -0.09 5.84
N ALA A 89 17.24 1.20 5.52
CA ALA A 89 16.17 2.05 6.04
C ALA A 89 14.82 1.67 5.42
N PHE A 90 13.79 1.56 6.26
CA PHE A 90 12.42 1.25 5.87
C PHE A 90 11.49 2.44 6.15
N ASN A 91 11.06 3.12 5.10
CA ASN A 91 10.15 4.26 5.19
C ASN A 91 8.69 3.79 5.09
N ALA A 92 8.03 3.57 6.21
CA ALA A 92 6.60 3.31 6.22
C ALA A 92 5.83 4.62 6.45
N GLN A 93 5.09 5.07 5.46
CA GLN A 93 4.30 6.32 5.53
C GLN A 93 2.81 5.99 5.54
N TYR A 94 2.36 5.23 6.53
CA TYR A 94 0.93 4.97 6.68
C TYR A 94 0.22 6.05 7.49
N ILE A 95 -1.08 6.17 7.28
CA ILE A 95 -1.95 7.16 7.92
C ILE A 95 -2.93 6.45 8.83
N ARG A 96 -3.10 6.98 10.05
CA ARG A 96 -4.11 6.58 11.01
C ARG A 96 -5.23 7.63 10.99
N MET A 97 -6.25 7.37 10.18
CA MET A 97 -7.47 8.14 10.08
C MET A 97 -8.54 7.38 9.31
N PHE A 98 -9.77 7.80 9.42
CA PHE A 98 -10.91 7.30 8.63
C PHE A 98 -10.54 7.22 7.14
N GLY A 99 -10.52 6.02 6.56
CA GLY A 99 -10.09 5.72 5.20
C GLY A 99 -8.64 5.25 5.04
N GLY A 100 -7.78 5.46 6.05
CA GLY A 100 -6.41 4.93 6.10
C GLY A 100 -5.50 5.45 5.00
N THR A 101 -4.42 4.71 4.74
CA THR A 101 -3.26 5.13 3.94
C THR A 101 -3.58 5.45 2.48
N SER A 102 -4.62 4.86 1.88
CA SER A 102 -4.96 5.12 0.46
C SER A 102 -5.47 6.55 0.18
N TRP A 103 -5.56 7.42 1.16
CA TRP A 103 -5.75 8.85 0.93
C TRP A 103 -4.62 9.49 0.13
N HIS A 104 -3.35 9.13 0.38
CA HIS A 104 -2.17 9.75 -0.26
C HIS A 104 -1.48 8.90 -1.34
N TRP A 105 -2.11 7.84 -1.81
CA TRP A 105 -1.56 6.94 -2.80
C TRP A 105 -1.63 7.46 -4.25
N ALA A 106 -0.92 6.81 -5.16
CA ALA A 106 -1.00 7.12 -6.60
C ALA A 106 -2.19 6.43 -7.30
N ALA A 107 -2.96 5.63 -6.58
CA ALA A 107 -4.11 4.85 -7.06
C ALA A 107 -3.79 3.91 -8.24
N GLN A 108 -2.55 3.43 -8.34
CA GLN A 108 -2.20 2.37 -9.29
C GLN A 108 -2.77 1.04 -8.79
N LEU A 109 -3.54 0.36 -9.64
CA LEU A 109 -4.33 -0.83 -9.28
C LEU A 109 -4.08 -1.96 -10.29
N TRP A 110 -2.83 -2.45 -10.28
CA TRP A 110 -2.39 -3.56 -11.11
C TRP A 110 -2.81 -4.90 -10.51
N ARG A 111 -3.20 -5.85 -11.37
CA ARG A 111 -3.31 -7.25 -10.97
C ARG A 111 -1.92 -7.89 -10.92
N TYR A 112 -1.74 -8.84 -10.04
CA TYR A 112 -0.59 -9.75 -10.08
C TYR A 112 -0.60 -10.57 -11.37
N VAL A 113 0.52 -11.16 -11.73
CA VAL A 113 0.57 -12.17 -12.79
C VAL A 113 0.36 -13.57 -12.18
N PRO A 114 -0.15 -14.56 -12.94
CA PRO A 114 -0.42 -15.91 -12.39
C PRO A 114 0.78 -16.56 -11.69
N ASN A 115 1.99 -16.33 -12.20
CA ASN A 115 3.22 -16.91 -11.63
C ASN A 115 3.63 -16.25 -10.30
N ASP A 116 3.09 -15.09 -9.92
CA ASP A 116 3.31 -14.50 -8.58
C ASP A 116 2.70 -15.38 -7.48
N PHE A 117 1.68 -16.19 -7.80
CA PHE A 117 1.04 -17.12 -6.87
C PHE A 117 1.78 -18.47 -6.78
N ARG A 118 2.73 -18.73 -7.67
CA ARG A 118 3.39 -20.03 -7.85
C ARG A 118 4.90 -19.90 -7.91
N GLN A 119 5.48 -19.00 -7.14
CA GLN A 119 6.92 -18.70 -7.18
C GLN A 119 7.78 -19.93 -6.92
N HIS A 120 7.43 -20.71 -5.89
CA HIS A 120 8.21 -21.88 -5.53
C HIS A 120 8.04 -23.02 -6.54
N SER A 121 6.83 -23.37 -6.89
CA SER A 121 6.55 -24.44 -7.84
C SER A 121 7.02 -24.12 -9.26
N GLN A 122 7.01 -22.87 -9.67
CA GLN A 122 7.38 -22.43 -11.02
C GLN A 122 8.88 -22.16 -11.16
N TYR A 123 9.50 -21.52 -10.17
CA TYR A 123 10.87 -21.01 -10.27
C TYR A 123 11.83 -21.59 -9.23
N GLY A 124 11.34 -22.36 -8.26
CA GLY A 124 12.15 -22.91 -7.16
C GLY A 124 12.57 -21.88 -6.11
N ILE A 125 11.95 -20.71 -6.08
CA ILE A 125 12.25 -19.59 -5.17
C ILE A 125 11.01 -19.18 -4.35
N GLY A 126 11.21 -18.41 -3.30
CA GLY A 126 10.11 -17.80 -2.53
C GLY A 126 9.10 -18.82 -1.98
N LYS A 127 7.82 -18.47 -2.06
CA LYS A 127 6.69 -19.26 -1.56
C LYS A 127 5.56 -19.30 -2.58
N ASP A 128 4.85 -20.42 -2.65
CA ASP A 128 3.55 -20.48 -3.31
C ASP A 128 2.47 -19.89 -2.39
N TRP A 129 1.48 -19.25 -2.99
CA TRP A 129 0.26 -18.86 -2.30
C TRP A 129 -0.64 -20.09 -2.11
N PRO A 130 -1.48 -20.15 -1.05
CA PRO A 130 -2.47 -21.23 -0.87
C PRO A 130 -3.67 -21.11 -1.82
N ILE A 131 -3.65 -20.16 -2.74
CA ILE A 131 -4.66 -19.84 -3.76
C ILE A 131 -3.99 -19.59 -5.11
N ALA A 132 -4.72 -19.80 -6.19
CA ALA A 132 -4.31 -19.47 -7.54
C ALA A 132 -4.81 -18.08 -7.97
N TYR A 133 -4.31 -17.58 -9.10
CA TYR A 133 -4.78 -16.35 -9.72
C TYR A 133 -6.28 -16.38 -10.01
N ASP A 134 -6.76 -17.52 -10.54
CA ASP A 134 -8.17 -17.71 -10.94
C ASP A 134 -9.14 -17.63 -9.75
N ASP A 135 -8.69 -17.99 -8.55
CA ASP A 135 -9.48 -17.83 -7.31
C ASP A 135 -9.78 -16.35 -6.97
N LEU A 136 -9.02 -15.43 -7.55
CA LEU A 136 -9.18 -13.99 -7.35
C LEU A 136 -9.74 -13.26 -8.58
N GLU A 137 -9.91 -13.90 -9.73
CA GLU A 137 -10.30 -13.23 -10.99
C GLU A 137 -11.59 -12.39 -10.84
N ASP A 138 -12.66 -12.99 -10.31
CA ASP A 138 -13.91 -12.28 -10.08
C ASP A 138 -13.81 -11.22 -8.96
N TYR A 139 -13.05 -11.47 -7.92
CA TYR A 139 -12.81 -10.50 -6.84
C TYR A 139 -11.96 -9.32 -7.32
N TYR A 140 -10.99 -9.55 -8.18
CA TYR A 140 -10.24 -8.49 -8.85
C TYR A 140 -11.18 -7.59 -9.65
N TYR A 141 -12.06 -8.17 -10.46
CA TYR A 141 -13.02 -7.39 -11.23
C TYR A 141 -13.98 -6.60 -10.33
N GLN A 142 -14.50 -7.20 -9.26
CA GLN A 142 -15.34 -6.50 -8.30
C GLN A 142 -14.61 -5.31 -7.65
N ALA A 143 -13.36 -5.50 -7.25
CA ALA A 143 -12.53 -4.45 -6.69
C ALA A 143 -12.23 -3.32 -7.70
N GLU A 144 -12.00 -3.68 -8.97
CA GLU A 144 -11.84 -2.72 -10.09
C GLU A 144 -13.10 -1.90 -10.30
N VAL A 145 -14.30 -2.52 -10.27
CA VAL A 145 -15.58 -1.82 -10.38
C VAL A 145 -15.79 -0.86 -9.22
N ILE A 146 -15.52 -1.29 -7.99
CA ILE A 146 -15.67 -0.44 -6.79
C ILE A 146 -14.75 0.78 -6.86
N ALA A 147 -13.50 0.58 -7.27
CA ALA A 147 -12.53 1.67 -7.34
C ALA A 147 -12.69 2.53 -8.61
N GLY A 148 -13.47 2.09 -9.59
CA GLY A 148 -13.58 2.75 -10.88
C GLY A 148 -12.25 2.71 -11.63
N VAL A 149 -11.66 1.51 -11.81
CA VAL A 149 -10.35 1.38 -12.45
C VAL A 149 -10.47 1.63 -13.96
N GLY A 150 -9.67 2.58 -14.45
CA GLY A 150 -9.44 2.77 -15.87
C GLY A 150 -8.09 2.15 -16.29
N GLY A 151 -8.05 1.54 -17.47
CA GLY A 151 -6.85 0.91 -18.01
C GLY A 151 -7.00 0.51 -19.47
N ALA A 152 -5.87 0.27 -20.14
CA ALA A 152 -5.84 -0.30 -21.48
C ALA A 152 -6.00 -1.83 -21.43
N PRO A 153 -6.57 -2.47 -22.47
CA PRO A 153 -6.81 -3.92 -22.47
C PRO A 153 -5.55 -4.75 -22.20
N ASP A 154 -4.41 -4.36 -22.76
CA ASP A 154 -3.15 -5.09 -22.72
C ASP A 154 -2.19 -4.55 -21.65
N ASN A 155 -2.57 -4.64 -20.40
CA ASN A 155 -1.71 -4.16 -19.30
C ASN A 155 -0.79 -5.25 -18.68
N GLY A 156 -0.63 -6.38 -19.36
CA GLY A 156 0.31 -7.44 -18.96
C GLY A 156 -0.16 -8.36 -17.82
N SER A 157 -1.43 -8.28 -17.39
CA SER A 157 -2.06 -9.26 -16.48
C SER A 157 -3.31 -9.85 -17.15
N PRO A 158 -3.56 -11.17 -17.08
CA PRO A 158 -4.73 -11.80 -17.66
C PRO A 158 -6.02 -11.20 -17.08
N ARG A 159 -7.08 -11.16 -17.91
CA ARG A 159 -8.40 -10.72 -17.47
C ARG A 159 -9.51 -11.30 -18.35
N ALA A 160 -10.58 -11.79 -17.73
CA ALA A 160 -11.76 -12.30 -18.41
C ALA A 160 -12.73 -11.16 -18.81
N LYS A 161 -12.73 -10.06 -18.06
CA LYS A 161 -13.62 -8.91 -18.25
C LYS A 161 -12.81 -7.63 -18.50
N PRO A 162 -13.27 -6.70 -19.36
CA PRO A 162 -12.59 -5.44 -19.61
C PRO A 162 -12.55 -4.57 -18.34
N PHE A 163 -11.69 -3.56 -18.34
CA PHE A 163 -11.71 -2.55 -17.27
C PHE A 163 -13.07 -1.82 -17.22
N PRO A 164 -13.50 -1.37 -16.02
CA PRO A 164 -14.73 -0.56 -15.87
C PRO A 164 -14.72 0.75 -16.65
N MET A 165 -13.54 1.29 -16.92
CA MET A 165 -13.34 2.50 -17.70
C MET A 165 -12.10 2.37 -18.60
N ASP A 166 -12.07 3.18 -19.68
CA ASP A 166 -10.87 3.35 -20.49
C ASP A 166 -9.74 3.99 -19.67
N ALA A 167 -8.50 3.86 -20.12
CA ALA A 167 -7.36 4.55 -19.53
C ALA A 167 -7.57 6.08 -19.54
N VAL A 168 -7.02 6.76 -18.57
CA VAL A 168 -6.92 8.24 -18.60
C VAL A 168 -6.10 8.63 -19.85
N PRO A 169 -6.52 9.64 -20.64
CA PRO A 169 -5.80 10.03 -21.85
C PRO A 169 -4.31 10.26 -21.62
N ALA A 170 -3.49 9.73 -22.51
CA ALA A 170 -2.03 9.77 -22.41
C ALA A 170 -1.51 11.22 -22.37
N SER A 171 -0.65 11.52 -21.42
CA SER A 171 0.06 12.80 -21.34
C SER A 171 1.10 12.93 -22.45
N TRP A 172 1.53 14.18 -22.75
CA TRP A 172 2.58 14.41 -23.73
C TRP A 172 3.87 13.64 -23.39
N LEU A 173 4.29 13.67 -22.13
CA LEU A 173 5.43 12.89 -21.65
C LEU A 173 5.27 11.40 -21.99
N GLN A 174 4.12 10.82 -21.67
CA GLN A 174 3.85 9.41 -21.95
C GLN A 174 3.95 9.09 -23.43
N GLN A 175 3.30 9.87 -24.30
CA GLN A 175 3.36 9.69 -25.76
C GLN A 175 4.80 9.73 -26.27
N ARG A 176 5.58 10.76 -25.89
CA ARG A 176 6.97 10.91 -26.33
C ARG A 176 7.88 9.77 -25.87
N VAL A 177 7.73 9.36 -24.60
CA VAL A 177 8.52 8.24 -24.05
C VAL A 177 8.13 6.93 -24.74
N THR A 178 6.84 6.66 -24.96
CA THR A 178 6.37 5.47 -25.66
C THR A 178 6.94 5.40 -27.09
N ASP A 179 6.82 6.47 -27.86
CA ASP A 179 7.30 6.54 -29.26
C ASP A 179 8.81 6.27 -29.35
N ARG A 180 9.59 6.85 -28.43
CA ARG A 180 11.06 6.77 -28.47
C ARG A 180 11.63 5.47 -27.93
N LEU A 181 10.93 4.80 -27.01
CA LEU A 181 11.37 3.55 -26.43
C LEU A 181 10.99 2.33 -27.26
N ALA A 182 9.99 2.44 -28.13
CA ALA A 182 9.60 1.35 -29.03
C ALA A 182 10.71 1.06 -30.07
N PRO A 183 10.87 -0.20 -30.54
CA PRO A 183 10.15 -1.39 -30.09
C PRO A 183 10.81 -2.09 -28.87
N ASP A 184 11.96 -1.61 -28.36
CA ASP A 184 12.78 -2.32 -27.39
C ASP A 184 12.16 -2.37 -25.99
N PHE A 185 11.35 -1.36 -25.64
CA PHE A 185 10.63 -1.31 -24.38
C PHE A 185 9.13 -1.15 -24.62
N THR A 186 8.35 -2.04 -24.01
CA THR A 186 6.90 -1.96 -24.03
C THR A 186 6.39 -1.08 -22.89
N VAL A 187 5.99 0.15 -23.24
CA VAL A 187 5.38 1.10 -22.30
C VAL A 187 3.88 0.83 -22.24
N LEU A 188 3.38 0.51 -21.06
CA LEU A 188 1.99 0.18 -20.77
C LEU A 188 1.33 1.34 -20.03
N ASP A 189 0.06 1.61 -20.32
CA ASP A 189 -0.76 2.52 -19.52
C ASP A 189 -0.93 1.96 -18.11
N ASP A 190 -0.72 2.80 -17.09
CA ASP A 190 -1.01 2.41 -15.73
C ASP A 190 -2.52 2.27 -15.53
N CYS A 191 -2.94 1.11 -15.04
CA CYS A 191 -4.30 0.92 -14.58
C CYS A 191 -4.49 1.59 -13.21
N THR A 192 -5.44 2.51 -13.14
CA THR A 192 -5.58 3.39 -11.99
C THR A 192 -7.04 3.57 -11.56
N GLY A 193 -7.26 3.66 -10.25
CA GLY A 193 -8.53 4.08 -9.66
C GLY A 193 -8.75 5.59 -9.81
N ARG A 194 -8.61 6.06 -11.06
CA ARG A 194 -8.72 7.48 -11.42
C ARG A 194 -9.69 7.59 -12.58
N ASN A 195 -10.74 8.37 -12.41
CA ASN A 195 -11.83 8.48 -13.36
C ASN A 195 -11.37 9.05 -14.70
N SER A 196 -11.48 8.31 -15.81
CA SER A 196 -11.28 8.84 -17.17
C SER A 196 -12.54 9.54 -17.71
N ARG A 197 -13.71 9.25 -17.13
CA ARG A 197 -15.00 9.92 -17.31
C ARG A 197 -15.68 10.07 -15.96
N SER A 198 -16.76 10.83 -15.85
CA SER A 198 -17.51 10.89 -14.58
C SER A 198 -17.99 9.49 -14.17
N PHE A 199 -17.74 9.12 -12.93
CA PHE A 199 -18.08 7.81 -12.38
C PHE A 199 -18.35 7.92 -10.89
N ASP A 200 -19.40 7.24 -10.41
CA ASP A 200 -19.79 7.18 -9.00
C ASP A 200 -19.86 8.58 -8.34
N GLY A 201 -20.52 9.54 -9.01
CA GLY A 201 -20.68 10.92 -8.53
C GLY A 201 -19.42 11.77 -8.55
N ARG A 202 -18.28 11.22 -8.97
CA ARG A 202 -16.96 11.88 -9.01
C ARG A 202 -16.60 12.31 -10.45
N PRO A 203 -15.93 13.46 -10.62
CA PRO A 203 -15.61 13.97 -11.97
C PRO A 203 -14.52 13.15 -12.66
N ALA A 204 -14.35 13.37 -13.96
CA ALA A 204 -13.17 12.92 -14.70
C ALA A 204 -11.90 13.63 -14.22
N CYS A 205 -10.76 12.98 -14.36
CA CYS A 205 -9.45 13.57 -14.09
C CYS A 205 -9.18 14.76 -15.02
N CYS A 206 -8.80 15.89 -14.47
CA CYS A 206 -8.44 17.10 -15.23
C CYS A 206 -6.92 17.26 -15.47
N GLY A 207 -6.11 16.27 -15.08
CA GLY A 207 -4.67 16.30 -15.30
C GLY A 207 -3.89 17.34 -14.49
N ASN A 208 -4.38 17.75 -13.31
CA ASN A 208 -3.78 18.80 -12.47
C ASN A 208 -2.48 18.41 -11.75
N ASN A 209 -2.00 17.17 -11.92
CA ASN A 209 -0.79 16.61 -11.30
C ASN A 209 -0.75 16.58 -9.75
N ASN A 210 -1.88 16.79 -9.07
CA ASN A 210 -1.99 16.72 -7.61
C ASN A 210 -2.68 15.41 -7.16
N CYS A 211 -2.26 14.26 -7.73
CA CYS A 211 -2.77 12.95 -7.31
C CYS A 211 -2.33 12.62 -5.87
N MET A 212 -1.13 13.03 -5.51
CA MET A 212 -0.53 12.93 -4.19
C MET A 212 -0.12 14.32 -3.70
N PRO A 213 -0.34 14.66 -2.43
CA PRO A 213 -0.88 13.84 -1.34
C PRO A 213 -2.40 13.72 -1.33
N VAL A 214 -3.16 14.55 -2.05
CA VAL A 214 -4.62 14.50 -2.09
C VAL A 214 -5.15 15.03 -3.42
N CYS A 215 -6.07 14.29 -4.06
CA CYS A 215 -6.74 14.75 -5.27
C CYS A 215 -7.72 15.89 -4.95
N PRO A 216 -7.50 17.12 -5.47
CA PRO A 216 -8.31 18.27 -5.07
C PRO A 216 -9.73 18.25 -5.63
N ILE A 217 -10.01 17.46 -6.68
CA ILE A 217 -11.32 17.36 -7.34
C ILE A 217 -12.02 16.02 -7.14
N ASP A 218 -11.44 15.12 -6.34
CA ASP A 218 -11.99 13.79 -6.02
C ASP A 218 -12.11 12.84 -7.23
N ALA A 219 -11.36 13.05 -8.29
CA ALA A 219 -11.34 12.14 -9.44
C ALA A 219 -10.63 10.80 -9.14
N GLN A 220 -9.91 10.71 -8.04
CA GLN A 220 -9.14 9.54 -7.63
C GLN A 220 -9.83 8.81 -6.48
N TYR A 221 -9.97 7.48 -6.59
CA TYR A 221 -10.48 6.63 -5.52
C TYR A 221 -9.55 6.66 -4.30
N HIS A 222 -10.12 6.63 -3.10
CA HIS A 222 -9.39 6.60 -1.83
C HIS A 222 -10.20 5.90 -0.73
N GLY A 223 -9.54 5.45 0.32
CA GLY A 223 -10.19 4.71 1.40
C GLY A 223 -11.26 5.48 2.17
N GLY A 224 -11.24 6.81 2.15
CA GLY A 224 -12.32 7.61 2.70
C GLY A 224 -13.67 7.37 2.01
N LEU A 225 -13.67 7.07 0.70
CA LEU A 225 -14.88 6.67 -0.02
C LEU A 225 -15.35 5.28 0.43
N ALA A 226 -14.42 4.33 0.59
CA ALA A 226 -14.76 3.00 1.10
C ALA A 226 -15.35 3.05 2.52
N ALA A 227 -14.76 3.84 3.41
CA ALA A 227 -15.22 3.98 4.79
C ALA A 227 -16.57 4.72 4.88
N ALA A 228 -16.79 5.75 4.05
CA ALA A 228 -18.09 6.42 3.93
C ALA A 228 -19.17 5.47 3.39
N GLN A 229 -18.83 4.60 2.43
CA GLN A 229 -19.76 3.58 1.93
C GLN A 229 -20.10 2.54 3.02
N ALA A 230 -19.12 2.17 3.85
CA ALA A 230 -19.37 1.27 4.99
C ALA A 230 -20.36 1.91 5.99
N GLU A 231 -20.13 3.15 6.36
CA GLU A 231 -21.02 3.92 7.24
C GLU A 231 -22.44 4.04 6.64
N ALA A 232 -22.55 4.40 5.35
CA ALA A 232 -23.82 4.48 4.64
C ALA A 232 -24.54 3.11 4.52
N SER A 233 -23.80 2.00 4.64
CA SER A 233 -24.35 0.64 4.65
C SER A 233 -24.75 0.14 6.05
N GLY A 234 -24.68 1.00 7.08
CA GLY A 234 -25.09 0.68 8.45
C GLY A 234 -23.97 0.15 9.35
N VAL A 235 -22.70 0.22 8.92
CA VAL A 235 -21.56 -0.10 9.80
C VAL A 235 -21.43 0.99 10.86
N ASN A 236 -21.40 0.59 12.14
CA ASN A 236 -21.08 1.50 13.24
C ASN A 236 -19.57 1.73 13.31
N ILE A 237 -19.10 2.93 12.93
CA ILE A 237 -17.67 3.28 12.92
C ILE A 237 -17.35 4.18 14.10
N ILE A 238 -16.46 3.72 14.97
CA ILE A 238 -15.92 4.48 16.10
C ILE A 238 -14.52 4.94 15.74
N THR A 239 -14.33 6.24 15.58
CA THR A 239 -13.02 6.88 15.36
C THR A 239 -12.34 7.20 16.69
N GLU A 240 -11.03 7.54 16.65
CA GLU A 240 -10.23 7.85 17.84
C GLU A 240 -10.19 6.68 18.85
N ALA A 241 -10.29 5.46 18.32
CA ALA A 241 -10.35 4.20 19.06
C ALA A 241 -9.11 3.34 18.78
N VAL A 242 -8.12 3.40 19.66
CA VAL A 242 -6.84 2.70 19.52
C VAL A 242 -6.93 1.32 20.15
N ALA A 243 -7.16 0.29 19.33
CA ALA A 243 -7.18 -1.10 19.81
C ALA A 243 -5.80 -1.50 20.34
N TYR A 244 -5.78 -2.09 21.55
CA TYR A 244 -4.53 -2.44 22.20
C TYR A 244 -4.45 -3.88 22.73
N LYS A 245 -5.58 -4.60 22.81
CA LYS A 245 -5.61 -5.97 23.31
C LYS A 245 -6.79 -6.75 22.75
N LEU A 246 -6.53 -7.98 22.35
CA LEU A 246 -7.54 -9.01 22.10
C LEU A 246 -7.71 -9.87 23.36
N GLU A 247 -8.96 -10.10 23.75
CA GLU A 247 -9.33 -10.96 24.88
C GLU A 247 -9.87 -12.28 24.33
N HIS A 248 -9.46 -13.40 24.95
CA HIS A 248 -9.90 -14.74 24.56
C HIS A 248 -10.56 -15.49 25.72
N ASP A 249 -11.39 -16.47 25.41
CA ASP A 249 -11.94 -17.43 26.36
C ASP A 249 -10.93 -18.56 26.67
N ILE A 250 -11.37 -19.50 27.53
CA ILE A 250 -10.52 -20.64 27.91
C ILE A 250 -10.26 -21.59 26.74
N GLN A 251 -11.14 -21.65 25.74
CA GLN A 251 -10.96 -22.41 24.51
C GLN A 251 -9.96 -21.76 23.57
N GLY A 252 -9.81 -20.46 23.63
CA GLY A 252 -8.92 -19.65 22.78
C GLY A 252 -9.66 -18.84 21.72
N ASN A 253 -11.01 -18.84 21.73
CA ASN A 253 -11.79 -17.97 20.87
C ASN A 253 -11.64 -16.53 21.32
N ILE A 254 -11.55 -15.60 20.38
CA ILE A 254 -11.56 -14.17 20.70
C ILE A 254 -12.97 -13.77 21.11
N VAL A 255 -13.10 -13.11 22.27
CA VAL A 255 -14.41 -12.70 22.83
C VAL A 255 -14.57 -11.19 22.92
N ALA A 256 -13.46 -10.44 22.91
CA ALA A 256 -13.51 -8.98 22.94
C ALA A 256 -12.25 -8.32 22.39
N VAL A 257 -12.41 -7.06 22.02
CA VAL A 257 -11.31 -6.11 21.75
C VAL A 257 -11.35 -5.01 22.80
N TRP A 258 -10.19 -4.66 23.34
CA TRP A 258 -10.00 -3.50 24.20
C TRP A 258 -9.36 -2.38 23.40
N TYR A 259 -9.88 -1.15 23.54
CA TYR A 259 -9.31 0.03 22.93
C TYR A 259 -9.25 1.21 23.89
N TYR A 260 -8.30 2.11 23.71
CA TYR A 260 -8.27 3.41 24.33
C TYR A 260 -8.93 4.44 23.40
N ASP A 261 -9.76 5.32 23.98
CA ASP A 261 -10.08 6.58 23.33
C ASP A 261 -8.94 7.60 23.52
N TRP A 262 -9.02 8.75 22.86
CA TRP A 262 -8.00 9.79 23.00
C TRP A 262 -7.97 10.48 24.36
N ASN A 263 -8.97 10.26 25.22
CA ASN A 263 -8.95 10.66 26.63
C ASN A 263 -8.27 9.61 27.54
N LYS A 264 -7.68 8.57 26.94
CA LYS A 264 -7.03 7.45 27.63
C LYS A 264 -8.00 6.58 28.46
N VAL A 265 -9.29 6.65 28.16
CA VAL A 265 -10.29 5.78 28.77
C VAL A 265 -10.29 4.44 28.03
N SER A 266 -10.22 3.35 28.79
CA SER A 266 -10.28 2.00 28.26
C SER A 266 -11.73 1.54 28.06
N HIS A 267 -12.03 1.01 26.89
CA HIS A 267 -13.31 0.49 26.48
C HIS A 267 -13.21 -0.95 26.03
N ARG A 268 -14.28 -1.72 26.17
CA ARG A 268 -14.37 -3.11 25.75
C ARG A 268 -15.52 -3.31 24.77
N VAL A 269 -15.23 -3.99 23.65
CA VAL A 269 -16.21 -4.35 22.62
C VAL A 269 -16.25 -5.87 22.49
N THR A 270 -17.44 -6.46 22.48
CA THR A 270 -17.65 -7.89 22.29
C THR A 270 -18.14 -8.20 20.89
N GLY A 271 -17.86 -9.41 20.41
CA GLY A 271 -18.30 -9.86 19.09
C GLY A 271 -18.26 -11.38 18.96
N LYS A 272 -18.83 -11.89 17.86
CA LYS A 272 -18.75 -13.31 17.50
C LYS A 272 -17.55 -13.58 16.59
N THR A 273 -17.28 -12.68 15.64
CA THR A 273 -16.16 -12.74 14.70
C THR A 273 -15.35 -11.45 14.77
N PHE A 274 -14.04 -11.57 14.68
CA PHE A 274 -13.09 -10.44 14.74
C PHE A 274 -12.24 -10.39 13.48
N VAL A 275 -12.07 -9.18 12.91
CA VAL A 275 -11.29 -8.96 11.70
C VAL A 275 -10.26 -7.87 11.93
N LEU A 276 -8.98 -8.19 11.73
CA LEU A 276 -7.88 -7.23 11.85
C LEU A 276 -7.51 -6.69 10.48
N SER A 277 -7.58 -5.37 10.31
CA SER A 277 -7.28 -4.64 9.07
C SER A 277 -6.44 -3.37 9.33
N ALA A 278 -5.61 -3.39 10.36
CA ALA A 278 -4.82 -2.23 10.81
C ALA A 278 -3.43 -2.14 10.13
N ASN A 279 -3.31 -2.56 8.87
CA ASN A 279 -2.11 -2.67 8.03
C ASN A 279 -1.08 -3.73 8.49
N ALA A 280 -0.01 -3.90 7.69
CA ALA A 280 1.02 -4.93 7.90
C ALA A 280 2.03 -4.59 9.01
N ILE A 281 1.89 -3.49 9.73
CA ILE A 281 2.72 -3.12 10.88
C ILE A 281 1.89 -3.07 12.16
N GLU A 282 0.76 -2.39 12.16
CA GLU A 282 -0.06 -2.22 13.36
C GLU A 282 -0.85 -3.48 13.73
N THR A 283 -1.23 -4.33 12.72
CA THR A 283 -1.90 -5.61 13.00
C THR A 283 -0.97 -6.57 13.75
N PRO A 284 0.26 -6.89 13.28
CA PRO A 284 1.17 -7.72 14.06
C PRO A 284 1.53 -7.10 15.40
N LYS A 285 1.67 -5.76 15.51
CA LYS A 285 1.86 -5.09 16.80
C LYS A 285 0.73 -5.42 17.78
N LEU A 286 -0.54 -5.32 17.35
CA LEU A 286 -1.70 -5.64 18.19
C LEU A 286 -1.69 -7.11 18.65
N LEU A 287 -1.38 -8.03 17.74
CA LEU A 287 -1.28 -9.46 18.06
C LEU A 287 -0.19 -9.75 19.08
N LEU A 288 1.01 -9.19 18.87
CA LEU A 288 2.15 -9.36 19.76
C LEU A 288 1.94 -8.71 21.13
N MET A 289 1.18 -7.62 21.24
CA MET A 289 0.80 -6.99 22.52
C MET A 289 -0.27 -7.79 23.27
N SER A 290 -1.05 -8.64 22.58
CA SER A 290 -2.17 -9.40 23.15
C SER A 290 -1.68 -10.67 23.83
N VAL A 291 -0.86 -10.54 24.88
CA VAL A 291 -0.28 -11.66 25.62
C VAL A 291 -1.19 -12.13 26.75
N SER A 292 -1.10 -13.42 27.08
CA SER A 292 -1.76 -14.06 28.22
C SER A 292 -0.97 -15.31 28.63
N ASP A 293 -1.35 -15.95 29.74
CA ASP A 293 -0.74 -17.23 30.16
C ASP A 293 -0.88 -18.32 29.09
N LYS A 294 -2.02 -18.33 28.36
CA LYS A 294 -2.27 -19.28 27.26
C LYS A 294 -1.48 -18.91 26.00
N PHE A 295 -1.29 -17.63 25.72
CA PHE A 295 -0.61 -17.11 24.53
C PHE A 295 0.53 -16.18 24.93
N PRO A 296 1.64 -16.69 25.50
CA PRO A 296 2.71 -15.88 26.06
C PRO A 296 3.52 -15.11 25.01
N GLN A 297 3.42 -15.50 23.72
CA GLN A 297 4.07 -14.81 22.60
C GLN A 297 3.10 -13.91 21.81
N GLY A 298 1.86 -13.74 22.29
CA GLY A 298 0.79 -13.00 21.63
C GLY A 298 -0.22 -13.91 20.90
N ILE A 299 -1.35 -13.33 20.55
CA ILE A 299 -2.44 -14.00 19.83
C ILE A 299 -1.99 -14.37 18.42
N ALA A 300 -2.42 -15.53 17.92
CA ALA A 300 -2.07 -16.10 16.60
C ALA A 300 -0.57 -16.30 16.36
N ASN A 301 0.23 -16.36 17.44
CA ASN A 301 1.70 -16.40 17.35
C ASN A 301 2.34 -17.60 18.06
N ALA A 302 1.63 -18.70 18.16
CA ALA A 302 2.13 -19.93 18.82
C ALA A 302 3.43 -20.47 18.20
N ARG A 303 3.73 -20.10 16.94
CA ARG A 303 4.89 -20.56 16.14
C ARG A 303 5.84 -19.45 15.74
N ASP A 304 5.74 -18.28 16.40
CA ASP A 304 6.58 -17.08 16.14
C ASP A 304 6.58 -16.62 14.66
N ASN A 305 5.43 -16.75 13.97
CA ASN A 305 5.27 -16.30 12.57
C ASN A 305 4.73 -14.88 12.45
N VAL A 306 4.04 -14.35 13.47
CA VAL A 306 3.50 -12.99 13.45
C VAL A 306 4.62 -11.96 13.35
N GLY A 307 4.49 -11.06 12.39
CA GLY A 307 5.46 -10.00 12.12
C GLY A 307 6.62 -10.40 11.21
N ARG A 308 6.85 -11.70 10.96
CA ARG A 308 7.92 -12.18 10.07
C ARG A 308 7.58 -11.99 8.59
N ASN A 309 8.61 -12.10 7.73
CA ASN A 309 8.51 -11.93 6.28
C ASN A 309 8.06 -10.52 5.86
N LEU A 310 8.46 -9.49 6.61
CA LEU A 310 8.23 -8.10 6.22
C LEU A 310 8.86 -7.84 4.85
N CYS A 311 8.02 -7.65 3.85
CA CYS A 311 8.42 -7.36 2.47
C CYS A 311 7.89 -6.00 2.02
N ASP A 312 8.62 -5.40 1.10
CA ASP A 312 8.20 -4.27 0.26
C ASP A 312 8.92 -4.41 -1.09
N HIS A 313 8.78 -3.47 -2.00
CA HIS A 313 9.61 -3.41 -3.20
C HIS A 313 10.92 -2.68 -2.90
N PRO A 314 12.08 -3.37 -2.85
CA PRO A 314 13.37 -2.69 -2.89
C PRO A 314 13.48 -1.89 -4.18
N ALA A 315 13.71 -0.60 -4.08
CA ALA A 315 13.67 0.29 -5.22
C ALA A 315 14.96 1.09 -5.37
N ILE A 316 15.44 1.14 -6.59
CA ILE A 316 16.46 2.06 -7.07
C ILE A 316 15.83 3.01 -8.09
N GLY A 317 16.48 4.12 -8.38
CA GLY A 317 15.96 5.06 -9.35
C GLY A 317 17.07 5.76 -10.10
N VAL A 318 16.69 6.41 -11.20
CA VAL A 318 17.55 7.30 -11.97
C VAL A 318 16.79 8.54 -12.37
N THR A 319 17.48 9.66 -12.42
CA THR A 319 16.99 10.93 -12.98
C THR A 319 17.95 11.41 -14.05
N PHE A 320 17.44 11.97 -15.13
CA PHE A 320 18.24 12.54 -16.22
C PHE A 320 17.46 13.62 -16.98
N ASP A 321 18.16 14.42 -17.78
CA ASP A 321 17.55 15.39 -18.68
C ASP A 321 17.55 14.80 -20.11
N VAL A 322 16.38 14.65 -20.74
CA VAL A 322 16.24 14.18 -22.11
C VAL A 322 16.56 15.28 -23.12
N ASP A 323 16.84 14.93 -24.37
CA ASP A 323 17.25 15.87 -25.41
C ASP A 323 16.12 16.82 -25.88
N GLU A 324 14.86 16.43 -25.71
CA GLU A 324 13.69 17.23 -26.07
C GLU A 324 12.79 17.58 -24.88
N PRO A 325 11.93 18.61 -24.96
CA PRO A 325 10.97 18.91 -23.90
C PRO A 325 9.86 17.85 -23.83
N ILE A 326 9.71 17.19 -22.67
CA ILE A 326 8.67 16.21 -22.37
C ILE A 326 7.60 16.75 -21.40
N TRP A 327 7.82 17.93 -20.83
CA TRP A 327 6.88 18.68 -19.99
C TRP A 327 6.28 17.88 -18.82
N PRO A 328 7.07 17.29 -17.89
CA PRO A 328 6.52 16.61 -16.72
C PRO A 328 5.71 17.59 -15.86
N GLY A 329 4.73 17.03 -15.13
CA GLY A 329 3.83 17.84 -14.30
C GLY A 329 2.52 18.21 -14.96
N ARG A 330 2.21 17.65 -16.13
CA ARG A 330 0.93 17.81 -16.84
C ARG A 330 0.30 16.44 -17.07
N GLY A 331 -0.86 16.19 -16.47
CA GLY A 331 -1.50 14.89 -16.44
C GLY A 331 -1.25 14.16 -15.12
N PRO A 332 -1.64 12.87 -15.01
CA PRO A 332 -1.42 12.06 -13.82
C PRO A 332 0.06 11.93 -13.44
N VAL A 333 0.36 11.81 -12.14
CA VAL A 333 1.76 11.66 -11.65
C VAL A 333 2.41 10.34 -12.05
N SER A 334 1.61 9.29 -12.24
CA SER A 334 2.04 7.96 -12.71
C SER A 334 1.16 7.59 -13.89
N PRO A 335 1.57 7.88 -15.12
CA PRO A 335 0.76 7.64 -16.30
C PRO A 335 1.02 6.28 -16.94
N CYS A 336 2.25 5.75 -16.83
CA CYS A 336 2.68 4.56 -17.53
C CYS A 336 3.88 3.88 -16.89
N SER A 337 4.08 2.63 -17.25
CA SER A 337 5.18 1.79 -16.75
C SER A 337 5.71 0.86 -17.85
N ILE A 338 6.93 0.38 -17.71
CA ILE A 338 7.51 -0.68 -18.55
C ILE A 338 7.31 -2.01 -17.82
N GLY A 339 6.52 -2.91 -18.42
CA GLY A 339 6.04 -4.14 -17.78
C GLY A 339 6.73 -5.43 -18.21
N GLN A 340 7.59 -5.42 -19.22
CA GLN A 340 8.19 -6.63 -19.82
C GLN A 340 9.11 -7.43 -18.89
N PHE A 341 9.51 -6.86 -17.75
CA PHE A 341 10.39 -7.51 -16.76
C PHE A 341 9.62 -8.05 -15.55
N ARG A 342 8.27 -8.13 -15.64
CA ARG A 342 7.45 -8.60 -14.51
C ARG A 342 7.45 -10.11 -14.36
N ASP A 343 7.62 -10.85 -15.43
CA ASP A 343 7.55 -12.30 -15.44
C ASP A 343 8.43 -12.92 -16.54
N GLY A 344 8.96 -14.13 -16.27
CA GLY A 344 9.80 -14.87 -17.19
C GLY A 344 10.76 -15.83 -16.46
N GLU A 345 11.44 -16.69 -17.23
CA GLU A 345 12.40 -17.68 -16.69
C GLU A 345 13.57 -17.05 -15.92
N PHE A 346 13.90 -15.78 -16.21
CA PHE A 346 14.94 -15.03 -15.50
C PHE A 346 14.66 -14.88 -13.98
N ARG A 347 13.40 -15.10 -13.54
CA ARG A 347 13.04 -15.10 -12.11
C ARG A 347 13.77 -16.19 -11.30
N LYS A 348 14.32 -17.20 -11.94
CA LYS A 348 15.21 -18.17 -11.28
C LYS A 348 16.55 -17.58 -10.86
N GLU A 349 16.98 -16.50 -11.51
CA GLU A 349 18.31 -15.91 -11.35
C GLU A 349 18.30 -14.60 -10.56
N HIS A 350 17.34 -13.73 -10.84
CA HIS A 350 17.24 -12.40 -10.24
C HIS A 350 15.79 -11.93 -10.10
N ALA A 351 15.58 -10.95 -9.23
CA ALA A 351 14.26 -10.39 -8.97
C ALA A 351 13.64 -9.74 -10.22
N PRO A 352 12.37 -10.05 -10.53
CA PRO A 352 11.60 -9.34 -11.53
C PRO A 352 11.28 -7.92 -11.04
N PHE A 353 11.00 -7.03 -11.98
CA PHE A 353 10.66 -5.65 -11.67
C PHE A 353 9.75 -5.03 -12.74
N ARG A 354 9.06 -4.00 -12.34
CA ARG A 354 8.39 -3.05 -13.23
C ARG A 354 9.10 -1.72 -13.14
N ILE A 355 9.24 -0.99 -14.23
CA ILE A 355 9.83 0.36 -14.24
C ILE A 355 8.69 1.38 -14.35
N ASP A 356 8.51 2.19 -13.32
CA ASP A 356 7.52 3.26 -13.27
C ASP A 356 8.11 4.56 -13.83
N ILE A 357 7.40 5.19 -14.77
CA ILE A 357 7.75 6.46 -15.38
C ILE A 357 7.01 7.57 -14.62
N SER A 358 7.76 8.46 -13.98
CA SER A 358 7.18 9.55 -13.20
C SER A 358 6.85 10.75 -14.09
N ASN A 359 5.60 11.22 -14.01
CA ASN A 359 5.17 12.48 -14.60
C ASN A 359 5.03 13.61 -13.55
N ALA A 360 5.58 13.44 -12.35
CA ALA A 360 5.56 14.48 -11.33
C ALA A 360 6.38 15.71 -11.78
N SER A 361 5.91 16.90 -11.44
CA SER A 361 6.63 18.15 -11.73
C SER A 361 8.03 18.13 -11.11
N GLN A 362 9.03 18.48 -11.91
CA GLN A 362 10.43 18.48 -11.52
C GLN A 362 10.99 19.87 -11.17
N VAL A 363 10.14 20.91 -11.18
CA VAL A 363 10.57 22.29 -10.95
C VAL A 363 11.30 22.44 -9.61
N ALA A 364 10.75 21.92 -8.52
CA ALA A 364 11.36 22.07 -7.18
C ALA A 364 12.74 21.38 -7.09
N SER A 365 12.89 20.16 -7.61
CA SER A 365 14.16 19.41 -7.59
C SER A 365 15.22 20.08 -8.44
N VAL A 366 14.85 20.53 -9.65
CA VAL A 366 15.74 21.28 -10.56
C VAL A 366 16.16 22.61 -9.96
N THR A 367 15.22 23.36 -9.35
CA THR A 367 15.54 24.64 -8.69
C THR A 367 16.55 24.44 -7.57
N LYS A 368 16.33 23.44 -6.69
CA LYS A 368 17.27 23.11 -5.60
C LYS A 368 18.66 22.79 -6.13
N GLU A 369 18.75 21.99 -7.18
CA GLU A 369 20.01 21.60 -7.81
C GLU A 369 20.74 22.81 -8.40
N LEU A 370 20.04 23.69 -9.13
CA LEU A 370 20.61 24.89 -9.74
C LEU A 370 21.10 25.90 -8.71
N LEU A 371 20.35 26.10 -7.62
CA LEU A 371 20.79 26.96 -6.51
C LEU A 371 22.07 26.43 -5.86
N GLN A 372 22.21 25.12 -5.69
CA GLN A 372 23.44 24.49 -5.19
C GLN A 372 24.62 24.65 -6.16
N GLN A 373 24.36 24.78 -7.47
CA GLN A 373 25.35 25.08 -8.51
C GLN A 373 25.67 26.58 -8.66
N GLY A 374 25.07 27.42 -7.84
CA GLY A 374 25.33 28.87 -7.83
C GLY A 374 24.58 29.68 -8.88
N TYR A 375 23.48 29.16 -9.45
CA TYR A 375 22.64 29.95 -10.35
C TYR A 375 21.71 30.87 -9.58
N PHE A 376 21.58 32.12 -10.02
CA PHE A 376 20.71 33.16 -9.45
C PHE A 376 20.08 34.04 -10.53
N GLY A 377 18.98 34.72 -10.15
CA GLY A 377 18.29 35.71 -10.99
C GLY A 377 17.81 35.12 -12.31
N LYS A 378 17.92 35.89 -13.39
CA LYS A 378 17.43 35.52 -14.73
C LYS A 378 18.02 34.21 -15.25
N LYS A 379 19.31 33.96 -15.00
CA LYS A 379 19.97 32.70 -15.39
C LYS A 379 19.35 31.48 -14.68
N LEU A 380 18.99 31.63 -13.42
CA LEU A 380 18.29 30.55 -12.68
C LEU A 380 16.93 30.26 -13.32
N GLU A 381 16.14 31.27 -13.60
CA GLU A 381 14.84 31.15 -14.25
C GLU A 381 14.93 30.45 -15.61
N GLU A 382 15.81 30.89 -16.48
CA GLU A 382 16.04 30.28 -17.79
C GLU A 382 16.44 28.79 -17.69
N GLN A 383 17.32 28.47 -16.76
CA GLN A 383 17.76 27.09 -16.54
C GLN A 383 16.68 26.22 -15.91
N ILE A 384 15.84 26.75 -15.02
CA ILE A 384 14.69 26.02 -14.49
C ILE A 384 13.74 25.68 -15.64
N GLN A 385 13.35 26.65 -16.46
CA GLN A 385 12.45 26.44 -17.59
C GLN A 385 13.01 25.41 -18.58
N PHE A 386 14.30 25.47 -18.89
CA PHE A 386 14.95 24.55 -19.82
C PHE A 386 15.02 23.13 -19.26
N ARG A 387 15.54 22.94 -18.02
CA ARG A 387 15.82 21.62 -17.46
C ARG A 387 14.57 20.94 -16.89
N ALA A 388 13.68 21.69 -16.22
CA ALA A 388 12.46 21.09 -15.68
C ALA A 388 11.53 20.56 -16.77
N ALA A 389 11.54 21.17 -17.97
CA ALA A 389 10.79 20.67 -19.11
C ALA A 389 11.34 19.35 -19.69
N ARG A 390 12.57 18.97 -19.35
CA ARG A 390 13.29 17.80 -19.87
C ARG A 390 13.60 16.73 -18.81
N ARG A 391 13.48 17.07 -17.53
CA ARG A 391 13.82 16.16 -16.43
C ARG A 391 12.87 14.98 -16.38
N LEU A 392 13.40 13.77 -16.53
CA LEU A 392 12.69 12.51 -16.31
C LEU A 392 13.21 11.84 -15.04
N SER A 393 12.29 11.24 -14.29
CA SER A 393 12.60 10.37 -13.15
C SER A 393 11.91 9.04 -13.34
N ILE A 394 12.66 7.95 -13.23
CA ILE A 394 12.13 6.59 -13.27
C ILE A 394 12.58 5.81 -12.04
N LYS A 395 11.71 4.92 -11.57
CA LYS A 395 11.97 4.01 -10.44
C LYS A 395 11.42 2.64 -10.76
N ASN A 396 12.00 1.61 -10.14
CA ASN A 396 11.42 0.27 -10.23
C ASN A 396 10.46 -0.04 -9.07
N ALA A 397 9.62 -1.04 -9.30
CA ALA A 397 8.94 -1.82 -8.27
C ALA A 397 9.45 -3.27 -8.44
N MET A 398 10.40 -3.66 -7.62
CA MET A 398 11.09 -4.96 -7.69
C MET A 398 10.51 -5.92 -6.66
N GLU A 399 10.35 -7.18 -7.02
CA GLU A 399 9.97 -8.23 -6.08
C GLU A 399 11.00 -8.37 -4.98
N GLN A 400 10.54 -8.65 -3.77
CA GLN A 400 11.36 -9.09 -2.65
C GLN A 400 10.90 -10.48 -2.20
N LEU A 401 11.84 -11.40 -2.02
CA LEU A 401 11.53 -12.71 -1.46
C LEU A 401 11.22 -12.59 0.04
N PRO A 402 10.28 -13.40 0.55
CA PRO A 402 10.00 -13.45 1.97
C PRO A 402 11.22 -13.98 2.75
N ASP A 403 11.71 -13.19 3.70
CA ASP A 403 12.76 -13.55 4.64
C ASP A 403 12.20 -13.48 6.06
N PRO A 404 12.22 -14.57 6.85
CA PRO A 404 11.69 -14.57 8.22
C PRO A 404 12.48 -13.67 9.18
N ASN A 405 13.69 -13.24 8.82
CA ASN A 405 14.46 -12.27 9.61
C ASN A 405 13.96 -10.84 9.39
N ASN A 406 13.42 -10.52 8.22
CA ASN A 406 12.71 -9.26 8.00
C ASN A 406 11.41 -9.30 8.79
N ARG A 407 11.28 -8.44 9.80
CA ARG A 407 10.16 -8.57 10.72
C ARG A 407 9.76 -7.29 11.46
N VAL A 408 8.52 -7.30 11.92
CA VAL A 408 7.98 -6.35 12.88
C VAL A 408 8.03 -6.99 14.27
N THR A 409 8.57 -6.27 15.26
CA THR A 409 8.57 -6.64 16.67
C THR A 409 8.09 -5.47 17.52
N LEU A 410 8.05 -5.66 18.85
CA LEU A 410 7.73 -4.60 19.80
C LEU A 410 9.01 -3.99 20.36
N SER A 411 9.14 -2.68 20.26
CA SER A 411 10.25 -1.95 20.86
C SER A 411 10.03 -1.72 22.36
N SER A 412 11.09 -1.44 23.08
CA SER A 412 11.01 -1.01 24.50
C SER A 412 10.45 0.41 24.66
N LYS A 413 10.45 1.22 23.58
CA LYS A 413 9.89 2.57 23.56
C LYS A 413 8.37 2.50 23.57
N LYS A 414 7.74 3.41 24.31
CA LYS A 414 6.29 3.49 24.44
C LYS A 414 5.76 4.80 23.87
N ASP A 415 4.56 4.72 23.32
CA ASP A 415 3.79 5.87 22.90
C ASP A 415 3.07 6.55 24.10
N PRO A 416 2.38 7.69 23.92
CA PRO A 416 1.67 8.39 24.98
C PRO A 416 0.51 7.60 25.64
N LEU A 417 0.04 6.53 25.02
CA LEU A 417 -0.91 5.59 25.61
C LEU A 417 -0.23 4.49 26.45
N GLY A 418 1.11 4.50 26.53
CA GLY A 418 1.89 3.49 27.22
C GLY A 418 2.08 2.20 26.42
N LEU A 419 1.68 2.18 25.14
CA LEU A 419 1.79 1.02 24.28
C LEU A 419 3.18 0.98 23.61
N PRO A 420 3.80 -0.21 23.44
CA PRO A 420 5.08 -0.32 22.75
C PRO A 420 4.98 0.19 21.30
N THR A 421 6.00 0.89 20.82
CA THR A 421 6.09 1.29 19.42
C THR A 421 6.61 0.13 18.57
N PRO A 422 6.34 0.09 17.24
CA PRO A 422 6.88 -0.97 16.38
C PRO A 422 8.40 -0.84 16.20
N GLU A 423 9.08 -1.98 16.15
CA GLU A 423 10.47 -2.10 15.74
C GLU A 423 10.55 -2.93 14.45
N LEU A 424 11.32 -2.46 13.48
CA LEU A 424 11.44 -3.06 12.17
C LEU A 424 12.89 -3.50 11.93
N TYR A 425 13.08 -4.75 11.54
CA TYR A 425 14.30 -5.22 10.90
C TYR A 425 14.02 -5.45 9.42
N TRP A 426 14.79 -4.82 8.53
CA TRP A 426 14.64 -4.99 7.09
C TRP A 426 16.00 -5.04 6.40
N SER A 427 16.15 -6.03 5.53
CA SER A 427 17.32 -6.28 4.70
C SER A 427 16.90 -6.62 3.28
N VAL A 428 17.81 -6.40 2.34
CA VAL A 428 17.65 -6.72 0.90
C VAL A 428 18.66 -7.81 0.57
N GLY A 429 18.19 -8.93 0.05
CA GLY A 429 18.99 -10.12 -0.24
C GLY A 429 19.76 -10.04 -1.56
N GLU A 430 20.54 -11.10 -1.84
CA GLU A 430 21.33 -11.20 -3.08
C GLU A 430 20.45 -11.29 -4.33
N TYR A 431 19.29 -11.91 -4.23
CA TYR A 431 18.34 -12.04 -5.33
C TYR A 431 17.88 -10.67 -5.83
N GLU A 432 17.52 -9.79 -4.92
CA GLU A 432 17.13 -8.42 -5.20
C GLU A 432 18.33 -7.58 -5.68
N GLN A 433 19.53 -7.80 -5.12
CA GLN A 433 20.73 -7.10 -5.55
C GLN A 433 21.08 -7.44 -7.02
N ARG A 434 20.93 -8.73 -7.43
CA ARG A 434 21.06 -9.11 -8.85
C ARG A 434 19.99 -8.43 -9.73
N GLY A 435 18.74 -8.38 -9.26
CA GLY A 435 17.65 -7.65 -9.93
C GLY A 435 17.95 -6.14 -10.07
N ALA A 436 18.53 -5.53 -9.05
CA ALA A 436 18.92 -4.12 -9.08
C ALA A 436 20.01 -3.83 -10.13
N LYS A 437 20.97 -4.76 -10.31
CA LYS A 437 21.99 -4.62 -11.36
C LYS A 437 21.35 -4.64 -12.76
N VAL A 438 20.49 -5.62 -13.04
CA VAL A 438 19.76 -5.70 -14.31
C VAL A 438 18.86 -4.48 -14.52
N THR A 439 18.21 -3.99 -13.47
CA THR A 439 17.40 -2.76 -13.52
C THR A 439 18.25 -1.56 -13.91
N ARG A 440 19.47 -1.43 -13.36
CA ARG A 440 20.39 -0.32 -13.66
C ARG A 440 20.84 -0.35 -15.12
N ASP A 441 21.19 -1.52 -15.66
CA ASP A 441 21.56 -1.69 -17.06
C ASP A 441 20.42 -1.26 -18.00
N ASN A 442 19.17 -1.58 -17.64
CA ASN A 442 17.99 -1.13 -18.38
C ASN A 442 17.74 0.39 -18.25
N TYR A 443 18.03 1.00 -17.10
CA TYR A 443 17.97 2.45 -16.96
C TYR A 443 18.95 3.16 -17.88
N ASP A 444 20.17 2.63 -18.03
CA ASP A 444 21.18 3.19 -18.92
C ASP A 444 20.77 3.05 -20.40
N ALA A 445 20.18 1.91 -20.78
CA ALA A 445 19.63 1.71 -22.12
C ALA A 445 18.47 2.67 -22.43
N ILE A 446 17.55 2.88 -21.48
CA ILE A 446 16.45 3.85 -21.60
C ILE A 446 17.01 5.28 -21.73
N ALA A 447 17.96 5.66 -20.88
CA ALA A 447 18.60 6.96 -20.90
C ALA A 447 19.29 7.22 -22.27
N ALA A 448 20.04 6.24 -22.79
CA ALA A 448 20.69 6.34 -24.09
C ALA A 448 19.69 6.58 -25.24
N LYS A 449 18.56 5.82 -25.27
CA LYS A 449 17.50 5.99 -26.29
C LYS A 449 16.85 7.36 -26.24
N LEU A 450 16.76 7.96 -25.05
CA LEU A 450 16.16 9.28 -24.85
C LEU A 450 17.19 10.43 -24.99
N GLY A 451 18.42 10.16 -25.45
CA GLY A 451 19.48 11.16 -25.61
C GLY A 451 19.83 11.86 -24.30
N ALA A 452 19.82 11.11 -23.19
CA ALA A 452 19.91 11.66 -21.86
C ALA A 452 21.24 12.30 -21.51
N THR A 453 21.17 13.39 -20.77
CA THR A 453 22.30 14.06 -20.12
C THR A 453 22.04 14.21 -18.63
N ASN A 454 23.04 14.58 -17.84
CA ASN A 454 22.92 14.79 -16.39
C ASN A 454 22.33 13.57 -15.65
N ILE A 455 22.78 12.37 -16.04
CA ILE A 455 22.27 11.09 -15.48
C ILE A 455 22.75 10.95 -14.03
N LYS A 456 21.80 10.67 -13.11
CA LYS A 456 22.04 10.47 -11.68
C LYS A 456 21.30 9.22 -11.20
N HIS A 457 22.02 8.15 -10.94
CA HIS A 457 21.50 6.94 -10.31
C HIS A 457 21.42 7.07 -8.78
N SER A 458 20.56 6.27 -8.16
CA SER A 458 20.69 5.93 -6.74
C SER A 458 22.07 5.34 -6.48
N LYS A 459 22.64 5.58 -5.30
CA LYS A 459 23.93 4.98 -4.97
C LYS A 459 23.83 3.46 -4.95
N GLU A 460 24.92 2.80 -5.30
CA GLU A 460 25.00 1.35 -5.27
C GLU A 460 24.85 0.84 -3.82
N GLY A 461 24.05 -0.23 -3.64
CA GLY A 461 23.75 -0.77 -2.32
C GLY A 461 22.72 0.03 -1.50
N GLU A 462 22.30 1.23 -1.95
CA GLU A 462 21.22 1.98 -1.31
C GLU A 462 19.87 1.63 -1.95
N PHE A 463 18.95 1.13 -1.14
CA PHE A 463 17.58 0.84 -1.53
C PHE A 463 16.61 1.77 -0.81
N SER A 464 15.61 2.27 -1.54
CA SER A 464 14.39 2.79 -0.95
C SER A 464 13.29 1.72 -1.04
N ASN A 465 12.24 1.85 -0.24
CA ASN A 465 11.05 1.02 -0.37
C ASN A 465 9.90 1.82 -1.03
N ARG A 466 8.84 1.09 -1.46
CA ARG A 466 7.70 1.67 -2.20
C ARG A 466 6.44 1.80 -1.35
N GLN A 467 6.52 1.46 -0.07
CA GLN A 467 5.40 1.46 0.89
C GLN A 467 4.29 0.46 0.54
N HIS A 468 4.68 -0.64 -0.09
CA HIS A 468 3.82 -1.78 -0.41
C HIS A 468 4.05 -2.93 0.58
N ILE A 469 3.83 -2.65 1.86
CA ILE A 469 4.20 -3.49 2.99
C ILE A 469 3.34 -4.76 3.02
N THR A 470 3.97 -5.94 2.97
CA THR A 470 3.32 -7.26 2.94
C THR A 470 3.99 -8.26 3.88
N GLY A 471 3.47 -9.48 3.94
CA GLY A 471 4.13 -10.68 4.47
C GLY A 471 3.98 -10.93 5.96
N THR A 472 3.77 -9.91 6.77
CA THR A 472 3.85 -9.99 8.24
C THR A 472 2.78 -10.86 8.93
N LEU A 473 1.77 -11.29 8.16
CA LEU A 473 0.64 -12.14 8.58
C LEU A 473 0.41 -13.23 7.52
N SER A 474 1.47 -13.63 6.83
CA SER A 474 1.49 -14.46 5.63
C SER A 474 0.48 -15.60 5.68
N MET A 475 -0.35 -15.71 4.61
CA MET A 475 -1.22 -16.87 4.41
C MET A 475 -0.44 -18.07 3.90
N GLY A 476 -0.92 -19.27 4.21
CA GLY A 476 -0.34 -20.53 3.76
C GLY A 476 -1.18 -21.72 4.19
N LEU A 477 -0.87 -22.90 3.64
CA LEU A 477 -1.53 -24.16 4.02
C LEU A 477 -0.95 -24.77 5.30
N ASP A 478 0.34 -24.51 5.56
CA ASP A 478 1.06 -25.06 6.70
C ASP A 478 1.13 -24.02 7.85
N PRO A 479 0.46 -24.30 8.99
CA PRO A 479 0.54 -23.45 10.17
C PRO A 479 1.95 -23.26 10.73
N ALA A 480 2.90 -24.15 10.43
CA ALA A 480 4.28 -24.03 10.89
C ALA A 480 5.02 -22.86 10.22
N SER A 481 4.58 -22.44 9.04
CA SER A 481 5.24 -21.40 8.23
C SER A 481 4.36 -20.22 7.82
N SER A 482 3.13 -20.17 8.35
CA SER A 482 2.14 -19.11 8.06
C SER A 482 1.34 -18.72 9.30
N VAL A 483 0.71 -17.56 9.25
CA VAL A 483 -0.16 -17.04 10.32
C VAL A 483 -1.62 -17.33 10.02
N THR A 484 -1.99 -17.23 8.74
CA THR A 484 -3.39 -17.36 8.30
C THR A 484 -3.54 -18.43 7.22
N ASP A 485 -4.76 -18.98 7.13
CA ASP A 485 -5.18 -19.87 6.06
C ASP A 485 -5.42 -19.10 4.74
N ALA A 486 -5.91 -19.83 3.72
CA ALA A 486 -6.23 -19.28 2.40
C ALA A 486 -7.31 -18.17 2.40
N PHE A 487 -8.08 -18.01 3.47
CA PHE A 487 -9.14 -17.02 3.61
C PHE A 487 -8.79 -15.90 4.59
N GLY A 488 -7.55 -15.87 5.08
CA GLY A 488 -7.11 -14.89 6.07
C GLY A 488 -7.53 -15.21 7.51
N ARG A 489 -8.06 -16.43 7.79
CA ARG A 489 -8.34 -16.88 9.16
C ARG A 489 -7.05 -17.27 9.87
N ALA A 490 -6.88 -16.85 11.11
CA ALA A 490 -5.79 -17.29 11.95
C ALA A 490 -5.80 -18.81 12.14
N HIS A 491 -4.66 -19.50 11.98
CA HIS A 491 -4.59 -20.95 12.20
C HIS A 491 -4.90 -21.36 13.65
N ASP A 492 -4.62 -20.47 14.60
CA ASP A 492 -4.77 -20.76 16.03
C ASP A 492 -6.14 -20.33 16.61
N HIS A 493 -7.00 -19.63 15.81
CA HIS A 493 -8.26 -19.06 16.30
C HIS A 493 -9.35 -19.13 15.22
N GLU A 494 -10.45 -19.83 15.51
CA GLU A 494 -11.53 -20.08 14.54
C GLU A 494 -12.30 -18.81 14.13
N ASN A 495 -12.42 -17.84 15.03
CA ASN A 495 -13.21 -16.62 14.82
C ASN A 495 -12.37 -15.33 14.63
N LEU A 496 -11.08 -15.48 14.35
CA LEU A 496 -10.17 -14.36 14.09
C LEU A 496 -9.69 -14.37 12.64
N PHE A 497 -9.95 -13.29 11.91
CA PHE A 497 -9.54 -13.08 10.53
C PHE A 497 -8.62 -11.88 10.39
N MET A 498 -7.78 -11.87 9.36
CA MET A 498 -6.89 -10.78 8.99
C MET A 498 -7.08 -10.47 7.53
N VAL A 499 -7.17 -9.17 7.18
CA VAL A 499 -7.29 -8.70 5.80
C VAL A 499 -6.35 -7.53 5.55
N GLY A 500 -6.06 -7.29 4.28
CA GLY A 500 -5.12 -6.27 3.85
C GLY A 500 -3.83 -6.87 3.34
N THR A 501 -2.83 -6.03 3.15
CA THR A 501 -1.57 -6.45 2.50
C THR A 501 -0.72 -7.41 3.36
N GLY A 502 -0.88 -7.36 4.69
CA GLY A 502 -0.09 -8.20 5.61
C GLY A 502 -0.24 -9.70 5.40
N VAL A 503 -1.41 -10.16 4.89
CA VAL A 503 -1.68 -11.59 4.65
C VAL A 503 -1.03 -12.13 3.36
N MET A 504 -0.54 -11.26 2.49
CA MET A 504 0.04 -11.63 1.20
C MET A 504 1.41 -12.26 1.40
N PRO A 505 1.66 -13.52 0.94
CA PRO A 505 2.95 -14.21 1.13
C PRO A 505 4.13 -13.54 0.42
N THR A 506 3.86 -12.88 -0.71
CA THR A 506 4.87 -12.26 -1.58
C THR A 506 4.37 -10.91 -2.08
N VAL A 507 5.29 -10.03 -2.48
CA VAL A 507 4.94 -8.67 -2.92
C VAL A 507 4.80 -8.54 -4.44
N GLY A 508 5.34 -9.49 -5.22
CA GLY A 508 5.37 -9.44 -6.70
C GLY A 508 6.02 -8.17 -7.24
N THR A 509 5.51 -7.66 -8.37
CA THR A 509 5.99 -6.44 -9.02
C THR A 509 4.91 -5.36 -9.14
N CYS A 510 3.78 -5.51 -8.43
CA CYS A 510 2.58 -4.69 -8.56
C CYS A 510 2.29 -3.89 -7.29
N ASN A 511 1.50 -2.83 -7.44
CA ASN A 511 0.91 -2.16 -6.31
C ASN A 511 -0.09 -3.11 -5.63
N VAL A 512 0.12 -3.40 -4.38
CA VAL A 512 -0.53 -4.49 -3.62
C VAL A 512 -2.00 -4.24 -3.28
N THR A 513 -2.49 -3.00 -3.41
CA THR A 513 -3.80 -2.61 -2.88
C THR A 513 -4.96 -3.30 -3.58
N LEU A 514 -4.93 -3.50 -4.91
CA LEU A 514 -6.01 -4.19 -5.61
C LEU A 514 -6.16 -5.64 -5.15
N THR A 515 -5.04 -6.34 -4.97
CA THR A 515 -5.02 -7.71 -4.44
C THR A 515 -5.55 -7.75 -3.00
N ALA A 516 -5.17 -6.78 -2.16
CA ALA A 516 -5.70 -6.68 -0.79
C ALA A 516 -7.22 -6.40 -0.76
N MET A 517 -7.75 -5.62 -1.71
CA MET A 517 -9.19 -5.40 -1.88
C MET A 517 -9.90 -6.69 -2.29
N ALA A 518 -9.37 -7.42 -3.26
CA ALA A 518 -9.90 -8.70 -3.72
C ALA A 518 -9.92 -9.75 -2.60
N LEU A 519 -8.82 -9.88 -1.85
CA LEU A 519 -8.73 -10.76 -0.69
C LEU A 519 -9.75 -10.39 0.40
N ALA A 520 -9.94 -9.10 0.69
CA ALA A 520 -10.91 -8.65 1.69
C ALA A 520 -12.35 -9.01 1.31
N LEU A 521 -12.72 -8.89 0.03
CA LEU A 521 -14.03 -9.30 -0.49
C LEU A 521 -14.21 -10.82 -0.37
N ARG A 522 -13.18 -11.60 -0.70
CA ARG A 522 -13.17 -13.06 -0.59
C ARG A 522 -13.29 -13.53 0.87
N THR A 523 -12.59 -12.89 1.79
CA THR A 523 -12.71 -13.15 3.24
C THR A 523 -14.11 -12.82 3.75
N ALA A 524 -14.72 -11.73 3.28
CA ALA A 524 -16.09 -11.37 3.66
C ALA A 524 -17.10 -12.45 3.26
N ASP A 525 -16.98 -13.01 2.04
CA ASP A 525 -17.84 -14.09 1.58
C ASP A 525 -17.67 -15.35 2.42
N LYS A 526 -16.43 -15.67 2.79
CA LYS A 526 -16.16 -16.81 3.68
C LYS A 526 -16.80 -16.65 5.06
N ILE A 527 -16.73 -15.47 5.66
CA ILE A 527 -17.40 -15.16 6.92
C ILE A 527 -18.92 -15.31 6.79
N LEU A 528 -19.50 -14.86 5.66
CA LEU A 528 -20.94 -15.00 5.42
C LEU A 528 -21.38 -16.44 5.28
N GLU A 529 -20.65 -17.27 4.53
CA GLU A 529 -20.92 -18.72 4.39
C GLU A 529 -21.00 -19.40 5.75
N GLU A 530 -20.01 -19.17 6.62
CA GLU A 530 -19.94 -19.82 7.94
C GLU A 530 -21.01 -19.33 8.91
N THR A 531 -21.38 -18.06 8.81
CA THR A 531 -22.41 -17.49 9.71
C THR A 531 -23.84 -17.65 9.21
N GLN A 532 -24.07 -18.22 8.02
CA GLN A 532 -25.40 -18.64 7.55
C GLN A 532 -25.80 -19.99 8.11
N HIS A 533 -24.85 -20.84 8.49
CA HIS A 533 -25.07 -22.19 9.00
C HIS A 533 -24.94 -22.29 10.53
N ALA A 534 -24.63 -21.21 11.22
CA ALA A 534 -24.55 -21.09 12.68
C ALA A 534 -25.81 -20.39 13.23
#